data_977fea6039776a66315f297d86c20224
#
_entry.id   977fea6039776a66315f297d86c20224
#
_cell.length_a   1.000
_cell.length_b   1.000
_cell.length_c   1.000
_cell.angle_alpha   90.00
_cell.angle_beta   90.00
_cell.angle_gamma   90.00
#
_symmetry.space_group_name_H-M   'P 1'
#
loop_
_entity.id
_entity.type
_entity.pdbx_description
1 polymer ?
#
loop_
_entity_poly.entity_id
_entity_poly.type
_entity_poly.pdbx_seq_one_letter_code
_entity_poly.pdbx_strand_id
1 'polypeptide(L)'
;MTAEEEFVEFAGGISPRLQGMAFLLCGDWHTAEDLVQATLAKVFISWRRIRRQETAHAYATRTLVNTYLAHKRLRRTGEIPTSQLPERAAEVPAPETRMVVLAALATLPPKGRAVVVLRYWADLSVDQVAAVLGCSPGAVKSQSARALDKLRGVLGDATTESGAHCRPLGARHKARDARHG
;
A
#
# COMPACT_ATOMS: atom_id res chain seq x y z
N MET A 1 26.63 21.14 -10.17
CA MET A 1 26.03 19.98 -9.52
C MET A 1 26.43 18.74 -10.32
N THR A 2 27.05 17.78 -9.68
CA THR A 2 27.44 16.50 -10.32
C THR A 2 26.21 15.58 -10.46
N ALA A 3 26.28 14.58 -11.34
CA ALA A 3 25.19 13.63 -11.49
C ALA A 3 24.88 12.84 -10.18
N GLU A 4 25.88 12.71 -9.32
CA GLU A 4 25.75 12.08 -8.00
C GLU A 4 25.02 12.99 -7.01
N GLU A 5 25.35 14.28 -6.98
CA GLU A 5 24.65 15.26 -6.15
C GLU A 5 23.17 15.41 -6.57
N GLU A 6 22.90 15.44 -7.87
CA GLU A 6 21.54 15.45 -8.42
C GLU A 6 20.75 14.18 -8.00
N PHE A 7 21.41 13.01 -8.01
CA PHE A 7 20.79 11.79 -7.57
C PHE A 7 20.49 11.79 -6.06
N VAL A 8 21.42 12.27 -5.23
CA VAL A 8 21.23 12.32 -3.76
C VAL A 8 20.04 13.22 -3.42
N GLU A 9 19.95 14.38 -4.06
CA GLU A 9 18.80 15.29 -3.87
C GLU A 9 17.48 14.60 -4.30
N PHE A 10 17.46 14.00 -5.48
CA PHE A 10 16.30 13.25 -5.98
C PHE A 10 15.91 12.11 -5.05
N ALA A 11 16.89 11.31 -4.62
CA ALA A 11 16.64 10.16 -3.74
C ALA A 11 16.08 10.60 -2.38
N GLY A 12 16.62 11.67 -1.80
CA GLY A 12 16.11 12.26 -0.57
C GLY A 12 14.64 12.71 -0.70
N GLY A 13 14.31 13.36 -1.80
CA GLY A 13 12.96 13.86 -2.07
C GLY A 13 11.92 12.75 -2.31
N ILE A 14 12.32 11.67 -3.01
CA ILE A 14 11.37 10.60 -3.38
C ILE A 14 11.24 9.48 -2.33
N SER A 15 12.26 9.29 -1.48
CA SER A 15 12.33 8.17 -0.52
C SER A 15 11.10 8.04 0.38
N PRO A 16 10.56 9.11 1.00
CA PRO A 16 9.37 8.98 1.85
C PRO A 16 8.16 8.43 1.08
N ARG A 17 7.99 8.86 -0.17
CA ARG A 17 6.91 8.38 -1.04
C ARG A 17 7.09 6.92 -1.44
N LEU A 18 8.31 6.53 -1.82
CA LEU A 18 8.62 5.12 -2.14
C LEU A 18 8.43 4.23 -0.92
N GLN A 19 8.83 4.70 0.27
CA GLN A 19 8.68 3.96 1.53
C GLN A 19 7.21 3.70 1.86
N GLY A 20 6.36 4.73 1.78
CA GLY A 20 4.92 4.58 2.00
C GLY A 20 4.29 3.60 1.01
N MET A 21 4.66 3.70 -0.28
CA MET A 21 4.18 2.78 -1.31
C MET A 21 4.64 1.35 -1.06
N ALA A 22 5.93 1.14 -0.79
CA ALA A 22 6.50 -0.17 -0.50
C ALA A 22 5.82 -0.82 0.71
N PHE A 23 5.61 -0.06 1.77
CA PHE A 23 4.93 -0.53 2.97
C PHE A 23 3.48 -0.97 2.67
N LEU A 24 2.72 -0.21 1.90
CA LEU A 24 1.38 -0.62 1.48
C LEU A 24 1.41 -1.87 0.59
N LEU A 25 2.47 -2.07 -0.20
CA LEU A 25 2.63 -3.23 -1.06
C LEU A 25 3.03 -4.50 -0.30
N CYS A 26 3.94 -4.43 0.65
CA CYS A 26 4.45 -5.63 1.34
C CYS A 26 3.84 -5.85 2.73
N GLY A 27 3.40 -4.79 3.43
CA GLY A 27 2.80 -4.84 4.76
C GLY A 27 3.81 -4.98 5.90
N ASP A 28 5.10 -4.99 5.60
CA ASP A 28 6.21 -5.15 6.51
C ASP A 28 7.26 -4.05 6.28
N TRP A 29 7.75 -3.45 7.37
CA TRP A 29 8.63 -2.29 7.30
C TRP A 29 10.03 -2.64 6.78
N HIS A 30 10.61 -3.75 7.23
CA HIS A 30 11.93 -4.18 6.79
C HIS A 30 11.94 -4.55 5.30
N THR A 31 10.94 -5.33 4.87
CA THR A 31 10.77 -5.62 3.44
C THR A 31 10.56 -4.36 2.61
N ALA A 32 9.86 -3.35 3.14
CA ALA A 32 9.66 -2.07 2.47
C ALA A 32 10.98 -1.31 2.29
N GLU A 33 11.82 -1.26 3.33
CA GLU A 33 13.15 -0.67 3.27
C GLU A 33 14.03 -1.36 2.23
N ASP A 34 14.09 -2.69 2.25
CA ASP A 34 14.86 -3.48 1.28
C ASP A 34 14.40 -3.20 -0.16
N LEU A 35 13.09 -3.14 -0.39
CA LEU A 35 12.52 -2.82 -1.70
C LEU A 35 12.90 -1.42 -2.17
N VAL A 36 12.89 -0.42 -1.26
CA VAL A 36 13.28 0.95 -1.58
C VAL A 36 14.76 1.03 -1.89
N GLN A 37 15.62 0.41 -1.08
CA GLN A 37 17.07 0.38 -1.32
C GLN A 37 17.39 -0.27 -2.66
N ALA A 38 16.81 -1.44 -2.95
CA ALA A 38 16.98 -2.11 -4.23
C ALA A 38 16.47 -1.27 -5.42
N THR A 39 15.41 -0.51 -5.20
CA THR A 39 14.85 0.41 -6.20
C THR A 39 15.81 1.57 -6.47
N LEU A 40 16.28 2.26 -5.43
CA LEU A 40 17.19 3.39 -5.56
C LEU A 40 18.52 2.99 -6.19
N ALA A 41 19.04 1.81 -5.88
CA ALA A 41 20.24 1.28 -6.53
C ALA A 41 20.03 1.13 -8.06
N LYS A 42 18.89 0.57 -8.50
CA LYS A 42 18.57 0.43 -9.94
C LYS A 42 18.35 1.80 -10.61
N VAL A 43 17.72 2.75 -9.91
CA VAL A 43 17.54 4.13 -10.40
C VAL A 43 18.89 4.80 -10.57
N PHE A 44 19.82 4.65 -9.61
CA PHE A 44 21.17 5.21 -9.67
C PHE A 44 21.93 4.71 -10.89
N ILE A 45 21.94 3.40 -11.15
CA ILE A 45 22.58 2.79 -12.33
C ILE A 45 22.05 3.42 -13.64
N SER A 46 20.77 3.78 -13.66
CA SER A 46 20.12 4.35 -14.84
C SER A 46 20.10 5.88 -14.83
N TRP A 47 20.65 6.53 -13.80
CA TRP A 47 20.45 7.96 -13.51
C TRP A 47 20.81 8.87 -14.67
N ARG A 48 21.95 8.68 -15.27
CA ARG A 48 22.40 9.51 -16.40
C ARG A 48 21.43 9.55 -17.58
N ARG A 49 20.61 8.51 -17.72
CA ARG A 49 19.61 8.38 -18.81
C ARG A 49 18.25 8.95 -18.42
N ILE A 50 17.88 8.93 -17.12
CA ILE A 50 16.53 9.22 -16.64
C ILE A 50 16.42 10.50 -15.79
N ARG A 51 17.50 11.25 -15.60
CA ARG A 51 17.60 12.38 -14.67
C ARG A 51 16.62 13.56 -14.88
N ARG A 52 15.84 13.56 -15.95
CA ARG A 52 14.70 14.47 -16.05
C ARG A 52 13.67 14.10 -15.00
N GLN A 53 13.34 15.03 -14.11
CA GLN A 53 12.57 14.81 -12.90
C GLN A 53 11.28 13.98 -13.12
N GLU A 54 10.46 14.34 -14.12
CA GLU A 54 9.22 13.61 -14.41
C GLU A 54 9.48 12.16 -14.83
N THR A 55 10.48 11.93 -15.66
CA THR A 55 10.88 10.59 -16.08
C THR A 55 11.46 9.78 -14.92
N ALA A 56 12.24 10.41 -14.04
CA ALA A 56 12.86 9.76 -12.89
C ALA A 56 11.83 9.28 -11.86
N HIS A 57 10.80 10.06 -11.56
CA HIS A 57 9.72 9.66 -10.65
C HIS A 57 8.92 8.47 -11.20
N ALA A 58 8.51 8.54 -12.47
CA ALA A 58 7.79 7.44 -13.12
C ALA A 58 8.65 6.18 -13.19
N TYR A 59 9.95 6.32 -13.49
CA TYR A 59 10.89 5.20 -13.54
C TYR A 59 11.08 4.57 -12.15
N ALA A 60 11.25 5.37 -11.10
CA ALA A 60 11.40 4.88 -9.73
C ALA A 60 10.14 4.13 -9.26
N THR A 61 8.95 4.67 -9.52
CA THR A 61 7.67 4.03 -9.21
C THR A 61 7.55 2.68 -9.93
N ARG A 62 7.82 2.64 -11.23
CA ARG A 62 7.81 1.40 -12.01
C ARG A 62 8.82 0.38 -11.49
N THR A 63 10.03 0.84 -11.17
CA THR A 63 11.11 -0.02 -10.65
C THR A 63 10.72 -0.61 -9.30
N LEU A 64 10.13 0.16 -8.39
CA LEU A 64 9.65 -0.31 -7.10
C LEU A 64 8.60 -1.43 -7.26
N VAL A 65 7.58 -1.19 -8.08
CA VAL A 65 6.50 -2.16 -8.29
C VAL A 65 7.02 -3.44 -8.93
N ASN A 66 7.89 -3.34 -9.92
CA ASN A 66 8.50 -4.50 -10.55
C ASN A 66 9.40 -5.29 -9.58
N THR A 67 10.15 -4.60 -8.71
CA THR A 67 10.97 -5.23 -7.67
C THR A 67 10.08 -5.96 -6.66
N TYR A 68 8.98 -5.35 -6.23
CA TYR A 68 7.98 -5.99 -5.38
C TYR A 68 7.37 -7.24 -6.02
N LEU A 69 6.91 -7.17 -7.26
CA LEU A 69 6.29 -8.30 -7.96
C LEU A 69 7.29 -9.44 -8.18
N ALA A 70 8.55 -9.13 -8.50
CA ALA A 70 9.62 -10.11 -8.59
C ALA A 70 9.89 -10.79 -7.24
N HIS A 71 9.99 -10.01 -6.16
CA HIS A 71 10.17 -10.53 -4.80
C HIS A 71 9.03 -11.48 -4.40
N LYS A 72 7.76 -11.12 -4.67
CA LYS A 72 6.60 -11.99 -4.39
C LYS A 72 6.62 -13.27 -5.23
N ARG A 73 7.11 -13.22 -6.47
CA ARG A 73 7.25 -14.41 -7.32
C ARG A 73 8.31 -15.35 -6.76
N LEU A 74 9.50 -14.85 -6.41
CA LEU A 74 10.60 -15.62 -5.85
C LEU A 74 10.22 -16.28 -4.52
N ARG A 75 9.52 -15.58 -3.64
CA ARG A 75 8.99 -16.18 -2.39
C ARG A 75 7.99 -17.29 -2.64
N ARG A 76 7.18 -17.19 -3.68
CA ARG A 76 6.21 -18.24 -4.04
C ARG A 76 6.88 -19.48 -4.62
N THR A 77 8.01 -19.34 -5.32
CA THR A 77 8.78 -20.47 -5.88
C THR A 77 9.72 -21.10 -4.86
N GLY A 78 9.81 -20.57 -3.64
CA GLY A 78 10.70 -21.09 -2.59
C GLY A 78 12.19 -20.72 -2.78
N GLU A 79 12.52 -19.89 -3.76
CA GLU A 79 13.88 -19.43 -4.01
C GLU A 79 14.41 -18.45 -2.94
N ILE A 80 13.50 -17.80 -2.21
CA ILE A 80 13.81 -17.01 -1.01
C ILE A 80 13.18 -17.73 0.16
N PRO A 81 13.94 -18.10 1.21
CA PRO A 81 13.37 -18.68 2.42
C PRO A 81 12.24 -17.77 2.94
N THR A 82 11.09 -18.37 3.21
CA THR A 82 10.04 -17.69 3.93
C THR A 82 10.54 -17.55 5.36
N SER A 83 11.26 -16.48 5.63
CA SER A 83 11.51 -16.04 7.00
C SER A 83 10.15 -15.77 7.60
N GLN A 84 9.82 -16.63 8.52
CA GLN A 84 8.52 -16.77 9.16
C GLN A 84 8.15 -15.53 9.92
N LEU A 85 6.86 -15.38 10.10
CA LEU A 85 6.12 -14.44 10.94
C LEU A 85 6.36 -12.96 10.55
N PRO A 86 5.30 -12.18 10.53
CA PRO A 86 5.46 -10.76 10.69
C PRO A 86 6.08 -10.59 12.08
N GLU A 87 7.41 -10.48 12.13
CA GLU A 87 8.04 -9.87 13.29
C GLU A 87 7.32 -8.55 13.47
N ARG A 88 6.69 -8.44 14.63
CA ARG A 88 6.05 -7.23 15.08
C ARG A 88 6.91 -6.05 14.67
N ALA A 89 6.41 -5.27 13.73
CA ALA A 89 6.95 -3.96 13.48
C ALA A 89 7.14 -3.29 14.83
N ALA A 90 8.34 -2.76 15.07
CA ALA A 90 8.62 -1.97 16.23
C ALA A 90 7.42 -1.07 16.52
N GLU A 91 6.92 -1.11 17.76
CA GLU A 91 5.68 -0.50 18.21
C GLU A 91 5.68 1.01 18.00
N VAL A 92 5.32 1.41 16.78
CA VAL A 92 4.58 2.65 16.60
C VAL A 92 3.12 2.24 16.68
N PRO A 93 2.34 2.72 17.66
CA PRO A 93 0.92 2.43 17.72
C PRO A 93 0.30 2.94 16.42
N ALA A 94 0.10 2.02 15.47
CA ALA A 94 -0.62 2.38 14.26
C ALA A 94 -2.08 2.59 14.65
N PRO A 95 -2.74 3.70 14.25
CA PRO A 95 -4.17 3.85 14.41
C PRO A 95 -4.85 2.56 13.94
N GLU A 96 -5.84 2.07 14.68
CA GLU A 96 -6.56 0.81 14.38
C GLU A 96 -6.98 0.73 12.90
N THR A 97 -7.40 1.86 12.34
CA THR A 97 -7.72 2.02 10.91
C THR A 97 -6.58 1.62 9.98
N ARG A 98 -5.32 1.92 10.33
CA ARG A 98 -4.16 1.56 9.51
C ARG A 98 -3.96 0.04 9.47
N MET A 99 -4.11 -0.62 10.61
CA MET A 99 -4.00 -2.08 10.69
C MET A 99 -5.09 -2.77 9.88
N VAL A 100 -6.32 -2.28 9.95
CA VAL A 100 -7.46 -2.80 9.18
C VAL A 100 -7.20 -2.67 7.67
N VAL A 101 -6.72 -1.51 7.21
CA VAL A 101 -6.40 -1.28 5.79
C VAL A 101 -5.28 -2.21 5.32
N LEU A 102 -4.21 -2.38 6.10
CA LEU A 102 -3.10 -3.27 5.74
C LEU A 102 -3.53 -4.73 5.71
N ALA A 103 -4.34 -5.17 6.67
CA ALA A 103 -4.90 -6.52 6.68
C ALA A 103 -5.79 -6.76 5.45
N ALA A 104 -6.65 -5.80 5.10
CA ALA A 104 -7.48 -5.88 3.91
C ALA A 104 -6.63 -5.95 2.63
N LEU A 105 -5.61 -5.08 2.49
CA LEU A 105 -4.67 -5.13 1.37
C LEU A 105 -3.90 -6.46 1.29
N ALA A 106 -3.59 -7.08 2.43
CA ALA A 106 -2.89 -8.37 2.47
C ALA A 106 -3.72 -9.51 1.85
N THR A 107 -5.04 -9.40 1.81
CA THR A 107 -5.92 -10.39 1.17
C THR A 107 -5.86 -10.36 -0.36
N LEU A 108 -5.36 -9.28 -0.95
CA LEU A 108 -5.30 -9.12 -2.40
C LEU A 108 -4.12 -9.88 -3.01
N PRO A 109 -4.30 -10.46 -4.22
CA PRO A 109 -3.18 -10.94 -5.01
C PRO A 109 -2.17 -9.82 -5.27
N PRO A 110 -0.85 -10.11 -5.41
CA PRO A 110 0.19 -9.08 -5.55
C PRO A 110 -0.08 -8.04 -6.65
N LYS A 111 -0.55 -8.47 -7.83
CA LYS A 111 -0.92 -7.55 -8.93
C LYS A 111 -2.13 -6.69 -8.59
N GLY A 112 -3.18 -7.27 -7.99
CA GLY A 112 -4.36 -6.53 -7.56
C GLY A 112 -4.02 -5.48 -6.50
N ARG A 113 -3.17 -5.84 -5.53
CA ARG A 113 -2.65 -4.93 -4.51
C ARG A 113 -1.86 -3.78 -5.15
N ALA A 114 -0.97 -4.08 -6.11
CA ALA A 114 -0.22 -3.07 -6.85
C ALA A 114 -1.16 -2.10 -7.60
N VAL A 115 -2.20 -2.60 -8.26
CA VAL A 115 -3.20 -1.76 -8.94
C VAL A 115 -3.88 -0.81 -7.97
N VAL A 116 -4.33 -1.29 -6.80
CA VAL A 116 -5.01 -0.46 -5.79
C VAL A 116 -4.06 0.61 -5.25
N VAL A 117 -2.84 0.25 -4.89
CA VAL A 117 -1.85 1.20 -4.36
C VAL A 117 -1.50 2.26 -5.40
N LEU A 118 -1.28 1.88 -6.66
CA LEU A 118 -0.97 2.83 -7.73
C LEU A 118 -2.14 3.76 -8.05
N ARG A 119 -3.39 3.24 -8.08
CA ARG A 119 -4.57 4.03 -8.42
C ARG A 119 -5.01 4.97 -7.31
N TYR A 120 -5.03 4.51 -6.07
CA TYR A 120 -5.72 5.20 -4.98
C TYR A 120 -4.78 5.84 -3.96
N TRP A 121 -3.55 5.37 -3.83
CA TRP A 121 -2.56 6.01 -2.99
C TRP A 121 -1.59 6.90 -3.78
N ALA A 122 -1.11 6.40 -4.93
CA ALA A 122 -0.19 7.16 -5.79
C ALA A 122 -0.92 8.09 -6.78
N ASP A 123 -2.25 7.99 -6.86
CA ASP A 123 -3.13 8.79 -7.72
C ASP A 123 -2.77 8.73 -9.22
N LEU A 124 -2.37 7.55 -9.69
CA LEU A 124 -2.05 7.36 -11.11
C LEU A 124 -3.32 7.07 -11.93
N SER A 125 -3.37 7.59 -13.16
CA SER A 125 -4.42 7.26 -14.12
C SER A 125 -4.38 5.79 -14.52
N VAL A 126 -5.46 5.27 -15.11
CA VAL A 126 -5.50 3.90 -15.63
C VAL A 126 -4.38 3.63 -16.64
N ASP A 127 -4.11 4.60 -17.53
CA ASP A 127 -3.07 4.47 -18.55
C ASP A 127 -1.66 4.49 -17.94
N GLN A 128 -1.44 5.32 -16.92
CA GLN A 128 -0.18 5.34 -16.18
C GLN A 128 0.07 4.01 -15.44
N VAL A 129 -0.96 3.46 -14.79
CA VAL A 129 -0.86 2.14 -14.13
C VAL A 129 -0.61 1.03 -15.15
N ALA A 130 -1.28 1.08 -16.32
CA ALA A 130 -1.06 0.14 -17.40
C ALA A 130 0.40 0.19 -17.89
N ALA A 131 0.96 1.39 -18.05
CA ALA A 131 2.37 1.58 -18.41
C ALA A 131 3.33 1.05 -17.33
N VAL A 132 3.04 1.28 -16.04
CA VAL A 132 3.84 0.77 -14.91
C VAL A 132 3.83 -0.75 -14.87
N LEU A 133 2.66 -1.39 -15.02
CA LEU A 133 2.50 -2.83 -14.90
C LEU A 133 2.75 -3.60 -16.19
N GLY A 134 2.94 -2.92 -17.33
CA GLY A 134 3.12 -3.55 -18.63
C GLY A 134 1.89 -4.34 -19.08
N CYS A 135 0.69 -3.81 -18.87
CA CYS A 135 -0.56 -4.45 -19.23
C CYS A 135 -1.52 -3.47 -19.93
N SER A 136 -2.66 -3.96 -20.43
CA SER A 136 -3.65 -3.10 -21.08
C SER A 136 -4.47 -2.28 -20.06
N PRO A 137 -4.96 -1.10 -20.45
CA PRO A 137 -5.89 -0.31 -19.62
C PRO A 137 -7.14 -1.08 -19.19
N GLY A 138 -7.65 -1.96 -20.06
CA GLY A 138 -8.77 -2.85 -19.76
C GLY A 138 -8.44 -3.84 -18.64
N ALA A 139 -7.22 -4.38 -18.63
CA ALA A 139 -6.74 -5.27 -17.56
C ALA A 139 -6.65 -4.52 -16.23
N VAL A 140 -6.17 -3.26 -16.22
CA VAL A 140 -6.14 -2.41 -15.02
C VAL A 140 -7.54 -2.19 -14.47
N LYS A 141 -8.51 -1.82 -15.33
CA LYS A 141 -9.91 -1.61 -14.92
C LYS A 141 -10.51 -2.87 -14.29
N SER A 142 -10.34 -4.02 -14.94
CA SER A 142 -10.85 -5.31 -14.44
C SER A 142 -10.21 -5.72 -13.12
N GLN A 143 -8.88 -5.56 -12.98
CA GLN A 143 -8.17 -5.86 -11.73
C GLN A 143 -8.56 -4.91 -10.61
N SER A 144 -8.73 -3.61 -10.92
CA SER A 144 -9.18 -2.60 -9.97
C SER A 144 -10.57 -2.95 -9.41
N ALA A 145 -11.53 -3.27 -10.29
CA ALA A 145 -12.89 -3.65 -9.89
C ALA A 145 -12.88 -4.87 -8.95
N ARG A 146 -12.22 -5.96 -9.35
CA ARG A 146 -12.11 -7.18 -8.52
C ARG A 146 -11.44 -6.93 -7.17
N ALA A 147 -10.38 -6.11 -7.16
CA ALA A 147 -9.67 -5.78 -5.93
C ALA A 147 -10.55 -4.95 -4.99
N LEU A 148 -11.27 -3.96 -5.51
CA LEU A 148 -12.20 -3.14 -4.72
C LEU A 148 -13.37 -3.96 -4.18
N ASP A 149 -13.95 -4.86 -4.97
CA ASP A 149 -15.03 -5.72 -4.49
C ASP A 149 -14.57 -6.62 -3.34
N LYS A 150 -13.36 -7.16 -3.46
CA LYS A 150 -12.77 -7.95 -2.38
C LYS A 150 -12.50 -7.11 -1.12
N LEU A 151 -11.98 -5.90 -1.28
CA LEU A 151 -11.75 -4.99 -0.16
C LEU A 151 -13.06 -4.58 0.53
N ARG A 152 -14.12 -4.31 -0.25
CA ARG A 152 -15.46 -4.00 0.32
C ARG A 152 -15.99 -5.15 1.15
N GLY A 153 -15.85 -6.41 0.71
CA GLY A 153 -16.22 -7.58 1.50
C GLY A 153 -15.47 -7.62 2.82
N VAL A 154 -14.15 -7.56 2.77
CA VAL A 154 -13.30 -7.65 3.98
C VAL A 154 -13.54 -6.48 4.95
N LEU A 155 -13.68 -5.25 4.45
CA LEU A 155 -13.90 -4.07 5.28
C LEU A 155 -15.35 -3.97 5.78
N GLY A 156 -16.32 -4.46 5.00
CA GLY A 156 -17.72 -4.54 5.42
C GLY A 156 -17.92 -5.52 6.57
N ASP A 157 -17.28 -6.68 6.54
CA ASP A 157 -17.31 -7.68 7.60
C ASP A 157 -16.63 -7.14 8.88
N ALA A 158 -15.50 -6.46 8.76
CA ALA A 158 -14.77 -5.86 9.89
C ALA A 158 -15.60 -4.77 10.62
N THR A 159 -16.38 -3.99 9.87
CA THR A 159 -17.26 -2.96 10.47
C THR A 159 -18.47 -3.58 11.16
N THR A 160 -18.94 -4.73 10.71
CA THR A 160 -20.08 -5.45 11.33
C THR A 160 -19.67 -6.09 12.65
N GLU A 161 -18.46 -6.64 12.75
CA GLU A 161 -17.93 -7.20 13.99
C GLU A 161 -17.61 -6.13 15.04
N SER A 162 -17.11 -4.96 14.63
CA SER A 162 -16.85 -3.83 15.54
C SER A 162 -18.13 -3.16 16.02
N GLY A 163 -19.22 -3.25 15.27
CA GLY A 163 -20.54 -2.66 15.61
C GLY A 163 -21.33 -3.44 16.67
N ALA A 164 -20.96 -4.68 16.98
CA ALA A 164 -21.68 -5.52 17.94
C ALA A 164 -21.40 -5.17 19.42
N HIS A 165 -20.51 -4.23 19.71
CA HIS A 165 -20.18 -3.80 21.09
C HIS A 165 -20.69 -2.41 21.47
N CYS A 166 -21.48 -1.74 20.64
CA CYS A 166 -22.12 -0.48 20.98
C CYS A 166 -23.56 -0.73 21.47
N ARG A 167 -23.72 -1.24 22.71
CA ARG A 167 -25.01 -1.17 23.42
C ARG A 167 -25.28 0.28 23.75
N PRO A 168 -26.44 0.86 23.38
CA PRO A 168 -26.79 2.20 23.82
C PRO A 168 -27.08 2.16 25.33
N LEU A 169 -26.18 2.74 26.10
CA LEU A 169 -26.45 3.16 27.50
C LEU A 169 -27.30 4.41 27.46
N GLY A 170 -28.58 4.29 27.79
CA GLY A 170 -29.34 5.49 28.09
C GLY A 170 -30.82 5.48 27.67
N ALA A 171 -31.61 4.60 28.22
CA ALA A 171 -33.04 4.79 28.25
C ALA A 171 -33.61 4.35 29.61
N ARG A 172 -33.29 5.10 30.65
CA ARG A 172 -34.07 5.11 31.91
C ARG A 172 -34.02 6.52 32.46
N HIS A 173 -35.05 7.29 32.20
CA HIS A 173 -35.67 8.22 33.16
C HIS A 173 -36.70 9.07 32.46
N LYS A 174 -37.94 8.64 32.51
CA LYS A 174 -39.13 9.53 32.61
C LYS A 174 -40.38 8.68 32.76
N ALA A 175 -40.73 8.40 33.98
CA ALA A 175 -42.13 8.20 34.39
C ALA A 175 -42.19 8.29 35.91
N ARG A 176 -42.45 9.45 36.43
CA ARG A 176 -43.14 9.72 37.68
C ARG A 176 -43.17 11.23 37.90
N ASP A 177 -44.29 11.78 37.54
CA ASP A 177 -45.03 12.76 38.36
C ASP A 177 -46.23 13.28 37.57
N ALA A 178 -47.34 12.67 37.83
CA ALA A 178 -48.63 13.27 37.57
C ALA A 178 -49.66 12.58 38.49
N ARG A 179 -49.71 13.00 39.75
CA ARG A 179 -50.88 12.96 40.62
C ARG A 179 -50.63 13.86 41.80
N HIS A 180 -51.40 14.89 41.86
CA HIS A 180 -51.91 15.71 42.96
C HIS A 180 -51.95 17.19 42.59
N GLY A 181 -53.13 17.66 42.45
CA GLY A 181 -53.55 19.04 42.29
C GLY A 181 -54.83 19.12 41.54
#